data_3984c6cd12692caa2648725435fd1761
#
_entry.id   3984c6cd12692caa2648725435fd1761
#
_cell.length_a   1.000
_cell.length_b   1.000
_cell.length_c   1.000
_cell.angle_alpha   90.00
_cell.angle_beta   90.00
_cell.angle_gamma   90.00
#
_symmetry.space_group_name_H-M   'P 1'
#
loop_
_entity.id
_entity.type
_entity.pdbx_description
1 polymer ?
#
loop_
_entity_poly.entity_id
_entity_poly.type
_entity_poly.pdbx_seq_one_letter_code
_entity_poly.pdbx_strand_id
1 'polypeptide(L)'
;DPDLAKDIPGRMKEFENLVLRTHRCDLKVIIDFVPNHVARQYHSDSQPDGTAQLGANDDPAYAFSPYNNFYYIPNSELHAQFDMKGAAAEAYKEYPAKATGNNRFDAYPNINDWYETVKLNYGIDYQNGNTPHFNPIPDTWTKMLDILLFWAGKNIDGFRCDMAEMVPVEFWEWAIPQVKAQYPSILFIAEVYNPAEYKNYLFRGKFDYLYDKVGLYDTLRSIICNNGSA
;
A
#
# COMPACT_ATOMS: atom_id res chain seq x y z
N ASP A 1 15.68 16.63 -2.75
CA ASP A 1 15.24 16.74 -1.35
C ASP A 1 13.95 17.55 -1.30
N PRO A 2 12.82 16.93 -0.91
CA PRO A 2 11.51 17.62 -0.85
C PRO A 2 11.53 18.83 0.10
N ASP A 3 12.39 18.82 1.09
CA ASP A 3 12.51 19.90 2.08
C ASP A 3 13.11 21.20 1.50
N LEU A 4 13.73 21.12 0.34
CA LEU A 4 14.26 22.28 -0.38
C LEU A 4 13.21 22.96 -1.26
N ALA A 5 12.13 22.24 -1.61
CA ALA A 5 11.06 22.81 -2.41
C ALA A 5 10.13 23.70 -1.55
N LYS A 6 9.84 24.88 -2.05
CA LYS A 6 9.01 25.87 -1.35
C LYS A 6 7.51 25.66 -1.56
N ASP A 7 7.13 24.90 -2.57
CA ASP A 7 5.75 24.66 -2.98
C ASP A 7 5.59 23.24 -3.57
N ILE A 8 4.36 22.81 -3.71
CA ILE A 8 4.02 21.46 -4.21
C ILE A 8 4.53 21.20 -5.64
N PRO A 9 4.33 22.11 -6.62
CA PRO A 9 4.89 21.94 -7.96
C PRO A 9 6.42 21.85 -7.97
N GLY A 10 7.10 22.60 -7.09
CA GLY A 10 8.54 22.54 -6.89
C GLY A 10 9.02 21.16 -6.41
N ARG A 11 8.29 20.53 -5.47
CA ARG A 11 8.60 19.17 -4.99
C ARG A 11 8.55 18.14 -6.11
N MET A 12 7.52 18.18 -6.95
CA MET A 12 7.40 17.28 -8.08
C MET A 12 8.53 17.47 -9.08
N LYS A 13 8.88 18.72 -9.40
CA LYS A 13 10.00 19.02 -10.29
C LYS A 13 11.34 18.55 -9.73
N GLU A 14 11.56 18.65 -8.43
CA GLU A 14 12.77 18.12 -7.79
C GLU A 14 12.84 16.60 -7.88
N PHE A 15 11.72 15.91 -7.69
CA PHE A 15 11.63 14.45 -7.89
C PHE A 15 11.96 14.07 -9.34
N GLU A 16 11.33 14.73 -10.32
CA GLU A 16 11.62 14.48 -11.75
C GLU A 16 13.10 14.75 -12.09
N ASN A 17 13.68 15.81 -11.52
CA ASN A 17 15.12 16.09 -11.66
C ASN A 17 15.99 15.03 -10.99
N LEU A 18 15.57 14.48 -9.84
CA LEU A 18 16.27 13.36 -9.20
C LEU A 18 16.30 12.14 -10.13
N VAL A 19 15.16 11.75 -10.70
CA VAL A 19 15.07 10.65 -11.68
C VAL A 19 16.05 10.88 -12.83
N LEU A 20 16.02 12.07 -13.44
CA LEU A 20 16.92 12.42 -14.55
C LEU A 20 18.40 12.35 -14.16
N ARG A 21 18.79 12.83 -13.00
CA ARG A 21 20.18 12.75 -12.52
C ARG A 21 20.62 11.31 -12.28
N THR A 22 19.73 10.50 -11.72
CA THR A 22 19.97 9.08 -11.46
C THR A 22 20.23 8.33 -12.78
N HIS A 23 19.39 8.56 -13.79
CA HIS A 23 19.57 7.96 -15.11
C HIS A 23 20.88 8.40 -15.80
N ARG A 24 21.32 9.66 -15.61
CA ARG A 24 22.61 10.13 -16.13
C ARG A 24 23.83 9.42 -15.51
N CYS A 25 23.64 8.80 -14.35
CA CYS A 25 24.64 7.97 -13.69
C CYS A 25 24.49 6.49 -14.01
N ASP A 26 23.68 6.14 -15.03
CA ASP A 26 23.37 4.76 -15.42
C ASP A 26 22.75 3.91 -14.29
N LEU A 27 21.99 4.57 -13.41
CA LEU A 27 21.24 3.96 -12.32
C LEU A 27 19.74 4.00 -12.61
N LYS A 28 19.01 3.08 -12.02
CA LYS A 28 17.54 3.00 -12.12
C LYS A 28 16.88 3.50 -10.86
N VAL A 29 15.65 4.03 -11.00
CA VAL A 29 14.84 4.52 -9.89
C VAL A 29 13.64 3.59 -9.69
N ILE A 30 13.59 2.94 -8.53
CA ILE A 30 12.44 2.17 -8.07
C ILE A 30 11.85 2.91 -6.89
N ILE A 31 10.55 3.15 -6.91
CA ILE A 31 9.84 3.79 -5.80
C ILE A 31 9.02 2.78 -5.01
N ASP A 32 8.82 3.06 -3.73
CA ASP A 32 7.96 2.27 -2.87
C ASP A 32 6.49 2.58 -3.17
N PHE A 33 5.70 1.54 -3.39
CA PHE A 33 4.25 1.60 -3.54
C PHE A 33 3.63 0.82 -2.40
N VAL A 34 2.87 1.49 -1.55
CA VAL A 34 2.25 0.92 -0.35
C VAL A 34 0.75 0.72 -0.59
N PRO A 35 0.33 -0.43 -1.15
CA PRO A 35 -1.05 -0.62 -1.58
C PRO A 35 -1.97 -1.14 -0.48
N ASN A 36 -1.44 -1.80 0.56
CA ASN A 36 -2.26 -2.46 1.58
C ASN A 36 -2.92 -1.48 2.55
N HIS A 37 -2.28 -0.36 2.83
CA HIS A 37 -2.71 0.60 3.85
C HIS A 37 -2.23 2.01 3.54
N VAL A 38 -2.83 2.97 4.22
CA VAL A 38 -2.37 4.37 4.26
C VAL A 38 -2.26 4.84 5.70
N ALA A 39 -1.60 5.98 5.95
CA ALA A 39 -1.61 6.61 7.26
C ALA A 39 -3.04 6.92 7.71
N ARG A 40 -3.35 6.75 8.98
CA ARG A 40 -4.70 7.01 9.53
C ARG A 40 -5.14 8.47 9.33
N GLN A 41 -4.21 9.38 9.41
CA GLN A 41 -4.41 10.80 9.13
C GLN A 41 -4.01 11.17 7.67
N TYR A 42 -4.18 10.22 6.73
CA TYR A 42 -3.87 10.47 5.33
C TYR A 42 -4.65 11.67 4.79
N HIS A 43 -3.92 12.61 4.25
CA HIS A 43 -4.43 13.77 3.55
C HIS A 43 -3.49 14.10 2.39
N SER A 44 -4.05 14.26 1.19
CA SER A 44 -3.28 14.72 0.04
C SER A 44 -3.42 16.23 -0.08
N ASP A 45 -2.29 16.93 -0.09
CA ASP A 45 -2.22 18.39 -0.36
C ASP A 45 -2.05 18.71 -1.85
N SER A 46 -1.96 17.68 -2.71
CA SER A 46 -1.93 17.82 -4.17
C SER A 46 -2.46 16.57 -4.85
N GLN A 47 -3.70 16.60 -5.25
CA GLN A 47 -4.30 15.55 -6.07
C GLN A 47 -4.71 16.10 -7.43
N PRO A 48 -4.73 15.30 -8.51
CA PRO A 48 -5.21 15.72 -9.81
C PRO A 48 -6.66 16.20 -9.76
N ASP A 49 -6.98 17.21 -10.56
CA ASP A 49 -8.35 17.74 -10.68
C ASP A 49 -9.33 16.61 -11.05
N GLY A 50 -10.48 16.60 -10.39
CA GLY A 50 -11.53 15.61 -10.62
C GLY A 50 -11.30 14.26 -9.95
N THR A 51 -10.20 14.07 -9.23
CA THR A 51 -9.92 12.82 -8.49
C THR A 51 -10.49 12.91 -7.07
N ALA A 52 -11.31 11.93 -6.67
CA ALA A 52 -11.79 11.83 -5.31
C ALA A 52 -10.71 11.17 -4.41
N GLN A 53 -10.49 11.71 -3.21
CA GLN A 53 -9.61 11.10 -2.21
C GLN A 53 -10.11 9.70 -1.82
N LEU A 54 -9.19 8.87 -1.33
CA LEU A 54 -9.53 7.60 -0.69
C LEU A 54 -10.52 7.85 0.46
N GLY A 55 -11.62 7.11 0.47
CA GLY A 55 -12.68 7.24 1.47
C GLY A 55 -13.68 8.38 1.27
N ALA A 56 -13.49 9.25 0.28
CA ALA A 56 -14.38 10.41 0.08
C ALA A 56 -15.84 10.05 -0.23
N ASN A 57 -16.06 8.89 -0.84
CA ASN A 57 -17.40 8.40 -1.20
C ASN A 57 -17.81 7.17 -0.37
N ASP A 58 -17.06 6.85 0.68
CA ASP A 58 -17.36 5.70 1.52
C ASP A 58 -18.63 5.90 2.35
N ASP A 59 -19.40 4.84 2.54
CA ASP A 59 -20.48 4.81 3.52
C ASP A 59 -19.99 4.10 4.80
N PRO A 60 -19.69 4.88 5.87
CA PRO A 60 -19.14 4.32 7.11
C PRO A 60 -20.17 3.59 7.97
N ALA A 61 -21.44 3.53 7.55
CA ALA A 61 -22.46 2.73 8.23
C ALA A 61 -22.27 1.22 8.01
N TYR A 62 -21.50 0.82 7.00
CA TYR A 62 -21.20 -0.57 6.68
C TYR A 62 -19.78 -0.95 7.09
N ALA A 63 -19.63 -2.05 7.83
CA ALA A 63 -18.32 -2.60 8.17
C ALA A 63 -17.54 -3.04 6.92
N PHE A 64 -18.25 -3.61 5.94
CA PHE A 64 -17.75 -3.92 4.62
C PHE A 64 -18.75 -3.45 3.54
N SER A 65 -18.21 -2.86 2.49
CA SER A 65 -18.91 -2.61 1.23
C SER A 65 -17.86 -2.64 0.11
N PRO A 66 -18.06 -3.33 -1.01
CA PRO A 66 -17.10 -3.35 -2.12
C PRO A 66 -16.90 -1.97 -2.76
N TYR A 67 -17.75 -1.00 -2.46
CA TYR A 67 -17.66 0.39 -2.93
C TYR A 67 -16.85 1.30 -2.00
N ASN A 68 -16.60 0.86 -0.74
CA ASN A 68 -15.80 1.61 0.22
C ASN A 68 -14.31 1.36 -0.01
N ASN A 69 -13.50 2.40 0.17
CA ASN A 69 -12.04 2.27 0.14
C ASN A 69 -11.46 1.74 1.45
N PHE A 70 -12.20 1.85 2.55
CA PHE A 70 -11.79 1.39 3.87
C PHE A 70 -12.78 0.41 4.48
N TYR A 71 -12.31 -0.36 5.48
CA TYR A 71 -13.15 -1.15 6.37
C TYR A 71 -13.46 -0.32 7.60
N TYR A 72 -14.73 -0.21 7.94
CA TYR A 72 -15.19 0.54 9.09
C TYR A 72 -15.58 -0.37 10.25
N ILE A 73 -15.58 0.19 11.48
CA ILE A 73 -16.15 -0.41 12.67
C ILE A 73 -17.33 0.48 13.07
N PRO A 74 -18.53 0.22 12.54
CA PRO A 74 -19.69 1.08 12.74
C PRO A 74 -20.02 1.28 14.23
N ASN A 75 -20.45 2.48 14.59
CA ASN A 75 -20.85 2.87 15.94
C ASN A 75 -19.75 2.75 17.01
N SER A 76 -18.47 2.67 16.61
CA SER A 76 -17.35 2.58 17.53
C SER A 76 -16.34 3.70 17.27
N GLU A 77 -15.89 4.36 18.32
CA GLU A 77 -14.76 5.29 18.30
C GLU A 77 -13.46 4.50 18.44
N LEU A 78 -12.37 4.99 17.84
CA LEU A 78 -11.05 4.39 17.99
C LEU A 78 -10.52 4.59 19.42
N HIS A 79 -10.14 3.51 20.07
CA HIS A 79 -9.56 3.48 21.41
C HIS A 79 -8.29 2.64 21.44
N ALA A 80 -7.12 3.27 21.33
CA ALA A 80 -5.85 2.55 21.49
C ALA A 80 -5.74 1.97 22.91
N GLN A 81 -5.26 0.72 23.03
CA GLN A 81 -5.06 0.03 24.31
C GLN A 81 -3.75 0.42 25.01
N PHE A 82 -3.18 1.55 24.67
CA PHE A 82 -1.93 2.07 25.21
C PHE A 82 -1.95 3.60 25.19
N ASP A 83 -1.03 4.20 25.95
CA ASP A 83 -0.87 5.65 25.98
C ASP A 83 -0.15 6.12 24.72
N MET A 84 -0.90 6.77 23.82
CA MET A 84 -0.35 7.42 22.64
C MET A 84 0.35 8.71 23.05
N LYS A 85 1.69 8.68 23.15
CA LYS A 85 2.50 9.81 23.60
C LYS A 85 2.60 10.89 22.54
N GLY A 86 2.27 12.13 22.93
CA GLY A 86 2.47 13.34 22.14
C GLY A 86 1.17 14.10 21.86
N ALA A 87 1.27 15.43 21.74
CA ALA A 87 0.13 16.33 21.59
C ALA A 87 -0.76 16.00 20.37
N ALA A 88 -0.19 15.49 19.29
CA ALA A 88 -0.94 15.09 18.10
C ALA A 88 -1.77 13.81 18.34
N ALA A 89 -1.26 12.87 19.14
CA ALA A 89 -1.96 11.63 19.47
C ALA A 89 -3.12 11.86 20.41
N GLU A 90 -2.98 12.74 21.39
CA GLU A 90 -4.03 13.10 22.34
C GLU A 90 -5.22 13.82 21.68
N ALA A 91 -4.96 14.55 20.61
CA ALA A 91 -5.99 15.28 19.88
C ALA A 91 -6.70 14.45 18.81
N TYR A 92 -6.17 13.26 18.45
CA TYR A 92 -6.73 12.46 17.37
C TYR A 92 -7.97 11.70 17.81
N LYS A 93 -9.06 11.89 17.08
CA LYS A 93 -10.32 11.16 17.25
C LYS A 93 -10.77 10.61 15.90
N GLU A 94 -11.23 9.37 15.89
CA GLU A 94 -11.76 8.72 14.70
C GLU A 94 -13.08 8.03 15.04
N TYR A 95 -14.15 8.47 14.39
CA TYR A 95 -15.48 7.89 14.51
C TYR A 95 -16.19 7.89 13.15
N PRO A 96 -16.70 6.73 12.67
CA PRO A 96 -16.39 5.42 13.20
C PRO A 96 -14.92 5.04 12.97
N ALA A 97 -14.39 4.18 13.82
CA ALA A 97 -13.05 3.65 13.68
C ALA A 97 -12.90 2.86 12.38
N LYS A 98 -11.65 2.73 11.89
CA LYS A 98 -11.30 1.93 10.71
C LYS A 98 -10.35 0.80 11.09
N ALA A 99 -10.40 -0.30 10.34
CA ALA A 99 -9.48 -1.42 10.53
C ALA A 99 -8.04 -1.00 10.29
N THR A 100 -7.10 -1.56 11.06
CA THR A 100 -5.66 -1.31 10.89
C THR A 100 -5.09 -2.06 9.68
N GLY A 101 -3.95 -1.60 9.15
CA GLY A 101 -3.28 -2.21 8.00
C GLY A 101 -2.93 -3.68 8.18
N ASN A 102 -2.73 -4.15 9.42
CA ASN A 102 -2.45 -5.55 9.75
C ASN A 102 -3.70 -6.41 9.99
N ASN A 103 -4.85 -6.03 9.45
CA ASN A 103 -6.11 -6.79 9.50
C ASN A 103 -6.74 -6.88 10.91
N ARG A 104 -6.60 -5.86 11.73
CA ARG A 104 -7.37 -5.78 12.96
C ARG A 104 -8.69 -5.05 12.70
N PHE A 105 -9.80 -5.79 12.80
CA PHE A 105 -11.16 -5.32 12.47
C PHE A 105 -11.98 -4.99 13.74
N ASP A 106 -11.33 -4.33 14.71
CA ASP A 106 -12.00 -3.76 15.89
C ASP A 106 -11.46 -2.36 16.21
N ALA A 107 -12.10 -1.67 17.15
CA ALA A 107 -11.77 -0.29 17.51
C ALA A 107 -10.68 -0.17 18.59
N TYR A 108 -10.04 -1.26 18.99
CA TYR A 108 -9.14 -1.34 20.16
C TYR A 108 -7.73 -1.86 19.77
N PRO A 109 -7.00 -1.19 18.88
CA PRO A 109 -5.65 -1.64 18.53
C PRO A 109 -4.71 -1.55 19.73
N ASN A 110 -3.78 -2.50 19.82
CA ASN A 110 -2.68 -2.48 20.80
C ASN A 110 -1.40 -1.93 20.16
N ILE A 111 -0.34 -1.77 20.96
CA ILE A 111 0.95 -1.19 20.51
C ILE A 111 1.63 -1.98 19.39
N ASN A 112 1.35 -3.27 19.24
CA ASN A 112 1.93 -4.12 18.20
C ASN A 112 1.07 -4.19 16.93
N ASP A 113 -0.15 -3.64 16.99
CA ASP A 113 -0.97 -3.44 15.78
C ASP A 113 -0.44 -2.23 15.01
N TRP A 114 -0.69 -2.20 13.70
CA TRP A 114 -0.30 -1.04 12.89
C TRP A 114 -1.29 0.11 13.09
N TYR A 115 -1.41 0.55 14.33
CA TYR A 115 -2.44 1.49 14.79
C TYR A 115 -2.41 2.85 14.07
N GLU A 116 -1.25 3.24 13.52
CA GLU A 116 -1.07 4.47 12.76
C GLU A 116 -1.63 4.37 11.34
N THR A 117 -2.07 3.17 10.93
CA THR A 117 -2.49 2.88 9.56
C THR A 117 -3.96 2.49 9.48
N VAL A 118 -4.54 2.64 8.30
CA VAL A 118 -5.86 2.12 7.95
C VAL A 118 -5.75 1.20 6.73
N LYS A 119 -6.44 0.05 6.79
CA LYS A 119 -6.44 -0.92 5.71
C LYS A 119 -7.28 -0.46 4.55
N LEU A 120 -6.73 -0.61 3.34
CA LEU A 120 -7.45 -0.41 2.09
C LEU A 120 -8.31 -1.63 1.74
N ASN A 121 -9.51 -1.36 1.26
CA ASN A 121 -10.48 -2.38 0.92
C ASN A 121 -10.41 -2.73 -0.58
N TYR A 122 -9.88 -3.89 -0.87
CA TYR A 122 -9.81 -4.46 -2.21
C TYR A 122 -10.99 -5.38 -2.55
N GLY A 123 -12.09 -5.31 -1.82
CA GLY A 123 -13.28 -6.12 -2.09
C GLY A 123 -13.25 -7.51 -1.47
N ILE A 124 -12.47 -7.74 -0.42
CA ILE A 124 -12.53 -8.98 0.38
C ILE A 124 -13.31 -8.71 1.66
N ASP A 125 -14.38 -9.45 1.88
CA ASP A 125 -15.10 -9.42 3.15
C ASP A 125 -14.45 -10.35 4.18
N TYR A 126 -13.47 -9.80 4.90
CA TYR A 126 -12.69 -10.56 5.91
C TYR A 126 -13.53 -11.01 7.10
N GLN A 127 -14.64 -10.34 7.40
CA GLN A 127 -15.49 -10.66 8.55
C GLN A 127 -16.53 -11.74 8.23
N ASN A 128 -16.76 -12.01 6.94
CA ASN A 128 -17.70 -13.03 6.47
C ASN A 128 -17.00 -14.06 5.57
N GLY A 129 -16.02 -14.76 6.13
CA GLY A 129 -15.35 -15.89 5.50
C GLY A 129 -14.38 -15.55 4.37
N ASN A 130 -13.81 -14.33 4.36
CA ASN A 130 -12.88 -13.85 3.33
C ASN A 130 -13.50 -13.89 1.91
N THR A 131 -14.79 -13.60 1.81
CA THR A 131 -15.52 -13.69 0.55
C THR A 131 -15.10 -12.57 -0.41
N PRO A 132 -14.68 -12.91 -1.66
CA PRO A 132 -14.29 -11.91 -2.64
C PRO A 132 -15.51 -11.28 -3.33
N HIS A 133 -15.46 -9.97 -3.52
CA HIS A 133 -16.45 -9.15 -4.23
C HIS A 133 -15.76 -8.29 -5.28
N PHE A 134 -15.37 -8.87 -6.41
CA PHE A 134 -14.60 -8.21 -7.48
C PHE A 134 -15.45 -7.86 -8.70
N ASN A 135 -16.75 -8.08 -8.66
CA ASN A 135 -17.70 -7.71 -9.72
C ASN A 135 -18.91 -6.99 -9.11
N PRO A 136 -19.07 -5.65 -9.36
CA PRO A 136 -18.16 -4.81 -10.13
C PRO A 136 -16.79 -4.66 -9.48
N ILE A 137 -15.81 -4.21 -10.27
CA ILE A 137 -14.44 -3.93 -9.78
C ILE A 137 -14.51 -2.92 -8.64
N PRO A 138 -13.86 -3.20 -7.48
CA PRO A 138 -13.82 -2.27 -6.36
C PRO A 138 -13.22 -0.91 -6.74
N ASP A 139 -13.77 0.17 -6.19
CA ASP A 139 -13.28 1.53 -6.44
C ASP A 139 -11.80 1.71 -6.08
N THR A 140 -11.34 1.05 -5.04
CA THR A 140 -9.92 1.03 -4.64
C THR A 140 -8.99 0.56 -5.76
N TRP A 141 -9.41 -0.44 -6.57
CA TRP A 141 -8.59 -0.94 -7.67
C TRP A 141 -8.34 0.14 -8.72
N THR A 142 -9.38 0.87 -9.09
CA THR A 142 -9.29 1.95 -10.08
C THR A 142 -8.37 3.06 -9.58
N LYS A 143 -8.56 3.50 -8.33
CA LYS A 143 -7.72 4.54 -7.71
C LYS A 143 -6.26 4.13 -7.62
N MET A 144 -5.99 2.87 -7.24
CA MET A 144 -4.62 2.35 -7.15
C MET A 144 -3.97 2.20 -8.53
N LEU A 145 -4.72 1.82 -9.56
CA LEU A 145 -4.23 1.82 -10.93
C LEU A 145 -3.87 3.24 -11.39
N ASP A 146 -4.71 4.24 -11.11
CA ASP A 146 -4.43 5.64 -11.45
C ASP A 146 -3.15 6.15 -10.78
N ILE A 147 -2.92 5.77 -9.51
CA ILE A 147 -1.68 6.09 -8.78
C ILE A 147 -0.47 5.43 -9.45
N LEU A 148 -0.56 4.16 -9.82
CA LEU A 148 0.52 3.46 -10.52
C LEU A 148 0.83 4.11 -11.87
N LEU A 149 -0.19 4.44 -12.66
CA LEU A 149 -0.03 5.11 -13.96
C LEU A 149 0.56 6.51 -13.81
N PHE A 150 0.12 7.28 -12.81
CA PHE A 150 0.65 8.61 -12.51
C PHE A 150 2.16 8.57 -12.25
N TRP A 151 2.60 7.68 -11.36
CA TRP A 151 4.02 7.56 -11.02
C TRP A 151 4.86 6.92 -12.13
N ALA A 152 4.31 5.93 -12.85
CA ALA A 152 4.97 5.39 -14.04
C ALA A 152 5.24 6.49 -15.10
N GLY A 153 4.30 7.43 -15.26
CA GLY A 153 4.46 8.60 -16.13
C GLY A 153 5.56 9.58 -15.70
N LYS A 154 6.12 9.44 -14.48
CA LYS A 154 7.25 10.24 -14.00
C LYS A 154 8.63 9.67 -14.40
N ASN A 155 8.65 8.73 -15.35
CA ASN A 155 9.86 8.11 -15.90
C ASN A 155 10.69 7.35 -14.87
N ILE A 156 10.04 6.77 -13.86
CA ILE A 156 10.66 5.81 -12.95
C ILE A 156 10.84 4.46 -13.65
N ASP A 157 11.71 3.59 -13.12
CA ASP A 157 11.99 2.28 -13.71
C ASP A 157 11.18 1.14 -13.09
N GLY A 158 10.58 1.35 -11.93
CA GLY A 158 9.78 0.31 -11.29
C GLY A 158 9.18 0.69 -9.95
N PHE A 159 8.39 -0.26 -9.43
CA PHE A 159 7.76 -0.22 -8.12
C PHE A 159 8.26 -1.37 -7.24
N ARG A 160 8.60 -1.06 -6.00
CA ARG A 160 8.65 -2.03 -4.92
C ARG A 160 7.29 -1.98 -4.22
N CYS A 161 6.55 -3.09 -4.25
CA CYS A 161 5.19 -3.14 -3.72
C CYS A 161 5.22 -3.70 -2.30
N ASP A 162 5.03 -2.80 -1.33
CA ASP A 162 5.00 -3.10 0.09
C ASP A 162 3.85 -4.04 0.44
N MET A 163 4.14 -5.07 1.25
CA MET A 163 3.14 -6.04 1.74
C MET A 163 2.20 -6.54 0.63
N ALA A 164 2.75 -6.83 -0.55
CA ALA A 164 1.96 -7.20 -1.73
C ALA A 164 1.07 -8.42 -1.49
N GLU A 165 1.50 -9.36 -0.61
CA GLU A 165 0.71 -10.55 -0.26
C GLU A 165 -0.54 -10.26 0.59
N MET A 166 -0.65 -9.05 1.15
CA MET A 166 -1.85 -8.61 1.87
C MET A 166 -2.90 -7.97 0.95
N VAL A 167 -2.60 -7.86 -0.34
CA VAL A 167 -3.49 -7.37 -1.40
C VAL A 167 -3.86 -8.56 -2.29
N PRO A 168 -5.14 -8.74 -2.65
CA PRO A 168 -5.56 -9.87 -3.48
C PRO A 168 -4.75 -9.99 -4.77
N VAL A 169 -4.31 -11.20 -5.09
CA VAL A 169 -3.53 -11.46 -6.31
C VAL A 169 -4.30 -11.06 -7.57
N GLU A 170 -5.62 -11.11 -7.52
CA GLU A 170 -6.53 -10.69 -8.59
C GLU A 170 -6.38 -9.21 -8.95
N PHE A 171 -6.13 -8.35 -7.96
CA PHE A 171 -5.82 -6.94 -8.23
C PHE A 171 -4.53 -6.80 -9.05
N TRP A 172 -3.48 -7.52 -8.70
CA TRP A 172 -2.20 -7.48 -9.41
C TRP A 172 -2.32 -8.04 -10.83
N GLU A 173 -3.02 -9.17 -10.98
CA GLU A 173 -3.36 -9.78 -12.27
C GLU A 173 -4.08 -8.80 -13.20
N TRP A 174 -4.93 -7.94 -12.64
CA TRP A 174 -5.68 -6.94 -13.37
C TRP A 174 -4.87 -5.64 -13.62
N ALA A 175 -4.12 -5.15 -12.64
CA ALA A 175 -3.47 -3.83 -12.68
C ALA A 175 -2.15 -3.84 -13.46
N ILE A 176 -1.25 -4.80 -13.17
CA ILE A 176 0.11 -4.83 -13.75
C ILE A 176 0.10 -4.85 -15.27
N PRO A 177 -0.72 -5.67 -15.95
CA PRO A 177 -0.79 -5.65 -17.42
C PRO A 177 -1.22 -4.29 -17.98
N GLN A 178 -2.11 -3.58 -17.31
CA GLN A 178 -2.58 -2.26 -17.75
C GLN A 178 -1.48 -1.20 -17.65
N VAL A 179 -0.69 -1.23 -16.57
CA VAL A 179 0.48 -0.34 -16.44
C VAL A 179 1.52 -0.68 -17.50
N LYS A 180 1.86 -1.96 -17.68
CA LYS A 180 2.85 -2.42 -18.67
C LYS A 180 2.41 -2.20 -20.13
N ALA A 181 1.12 -2.13 -20.40
CA ALA A 181 0.61 -1.75 -21.73
C ALA A 181 1.01 -0.32 -22.12
N GLN A 182 1.11 0.59 -21.16
CA GLN A 182 1.52 1.98 -21.38
C GLN A 182 3.02 2.20 -21.14
N TYR A 183 3.60 1.47 -20.18
CA TYR A 183 5.00 1.56 -19.76
C TYR A 183 5.67 0.18 -19.77
N PRO A 184 6.01 -0.38 -20.95
CA PRO A 184 6.43 -1.78 -21.09
C PRO A 184 7.70 -2.17 -20.32
N SER A 185 8.58 -1.21 -20.05
CA SER A 185 9.87 -1.44 -19.36
C SER A 185 9.78 -1.36 -17.84
N ILE A 186 8.61 -0.98 -17.29
CA ILE A 186 8.48 -0.79 -15.84
C ILE A 186 8.50 -2.14 -15.10
N LEU A 187 9.24 -2.19 -14.00
CA LEU A 187 9.40 -3.39 -13.19
C LEU A 187 8.51 -3.36 -11.96
N PHE A 188 8.03 -4.53 -11.56
CA PHE A 188 7.28 -4.74 -10.33
C PHE A 188 8.00 -5.75 -9.43
N ILE A 189 8.37 -5.32 -8.23
CA ILE A 189 9.02 -6.15 -7.21
C ILE A 189 8.05 -6.27 -6.03
N ALA A 190 7.65 -7.49 -5.69
CA ALA A 190 6.72 -7.69 -4.58
C ALA A 190 7.41 -8.09 -3.29
N GLU A 191 6.97 -7.52 -2.19
CA GLU A 191 7.23 -8.04 -0.85
C GLU A 191 6.22 -9.12 -0.53
N VAL A 192 6.66 -10.38 -0.64
CA VAL A 192 5.90 -11.58 -0.32
C VAL A 192 6.76 -12.46 0.58
N TYR A 193 6.30 -12.74 1.79
CA TYR A 193 7.06 -13.50 2.77
C TYR A 193 6.68 -14.98 2.82
N ASN A 194 5.45 -15.33 2.41
CA ASN A 194 5.02 -16.72 2.37
C ASN A 194 5.55 -17.44 1.12
N PRO A 195 6.48 -18.40 1.22
CA PRO A 195 7.02 -19.09 0.06
C PRO A 195 5.97 -19.89 -0.74
N ALA A 196 4.85 -20.29 -0.10
CA ALA A 196 3.78 -20.98 -0.78
C ALA A 196 3.07 -20.07 -1.82
N GLU A 197 3.11 -18.76 -1.61
CA GLU A 197 2.50 -17.76 -2.49
C GLU A 197 3.42 -17.27 -3.62
N TYR A 198 4.72 -17.59 -3.60
CA TYR A 198 5.68 -17.09 -4.61
C TYR A 198 5.23 -17.34 -6.04
N LYS A 199 4.80 -18.57 -6.35
CA LYS A 199 4.31 -18.92 -7.69
C LYS A 199 3.04 -18.15 -8.06
N ASN A 200 2.14 -17.94 -7.09
CA ASN A 200 0.90 -17.22 -7.29
C ASN A 200 1.18 -15.76 -7.69
N TYR A 201 2.03 -15.07 -6.93
CA TYR A 201 2.34 -13.66 -7.22
C TYR A 201 3.22 -13.47 -8.46
N LEU A 202 4.18 -14.37 -8.74
CA LEU A 202 5.00 -14.31 -9.96
C LEU A 202 4.16 -14.56 -11.23
N PHE A 203 3.40 -15.64 -11.27
CA PHE A 203 2.76 -16.06 -12.51
C PHE A 203 1.37 -15.45 -12.70
N ARG A 204 0.51 -15.50 -11.69
CA ARG A 204 -0.82 -14.92 -11.74
C ARG A 204 -0.77 -13.42 -11.48
N GLY A 205 -0.09 -12.98 -10.43
CA GLY A 205 0.08 -11.57 -10.05
C GLY A 205 0.93 -10.76 -11.01
N LYS A 206 1.69 -11.40 -11.94
CA LYS A 206 2.50 -10.75 -12.99
C LYS A 206 3.68 -9.92 -12.49
N PHE A 207 4.15 -10.17 -11.26
CA PHE A 207 5.36 -9.55 -10.76
C PHE A 207 6.61 -10.05 -11.49
N ASP A 208 7.58 -9.17 -11.69
CA ASP A 208 8.86 -9.52 -12.30
C ASP A 208 9.80 -10.18 -11.30
N TYR A 209 9.75 -9.72 -10.04
CA TYR A 209 10.60 -10.20 -8.94
C TYR A 209 9.82 -10.26 -7.62
N LEU A 210 10.27 -11.15 -6.74
CA LEU A 210 9.85 -11.22 -5.33
C LEU A 210 11.06 -11.14 -4.41
N TYR A 211 10.83 -10.75 -3.16
CA TYR A 211 11.81 -10.91 -2.09
C TYR A 211 12.03 -12.37 -1.77
N ASP A 212 13.27 -12.80 -1.65
CA ASP A 212 13.62 -14.07 -1.02
C ASP A 212 13.95 -13.83 0.47
N LYS A 213 12.89 -13.58 1.24
CA LYS A 213 13.01 -13.33 2.69
C LYS A 213 13.44 -14.61 3.43
N VAL A 214 12.78 -15.71 3.17
CA VAL A 214 12.92 -16.94 3.92
C VAL A 214 14.15 -17.74 3.47
N GLY A 215 14.30 -17.93 2.16
CA GLY A 215 15.42 -18.73 1.61
C GLY A 215 16.78 -18.05 1.77
N LEU A 216 16.90 -16.80 1.36
CA LEU A 216 18.18 -16.09 1.35
C LEU A 216 18.40 -15.25 2.61
N TYR A 217 17.51 -14.28 2.88
CA TYR A 217 17.74 -13.31 3.94
C TYR A 217 17.81 -13.95 5.34
N ASP A 218 16.83 -14.77 5.69
CA ASP A 218 16.79 -15.40 7.03
C ASP A 218 17.94 -16.39 7.22
N THR A 219 18.33 -17.10 6.15
CA THR A 219 19.50 -17.99 6.18
C THR A 219 20.79 -17.20 6.42
N LEU A 220 21.04 -16.14 5.64
CA LEU A 220 22.21 -15.29 5.83
C LEU A 220 22.26 -14.67 7.24
N ARG A 221 21.13 -14.15 7.71
CA ARG A 221 21.02 -13.58 9.06
C ARG A 221 21.29 -14.64 10.14
N SER A 222 20.76 -15.84 9.98
CA SER A 222 21.03 -16.96 10.91
C SER A 222 22.52 -17.27 10.98
N ILE A 223 23.20 -17.38 9.85
CA ILE A 223 24.64 -17.68 9.79
C ILE A 223 25.45 -16.55 10.44
N ILE A 224 25.19 -15.29 10.05
CA ILE A 224 26.03 -14.14 10.46
C ILE A 224 25.76 -13.74 11.91
N CYS A 225 24.49 -13.67 12.32
CA CYS A 225 24.09 -13.09 13.61
C CYS A 225 23.88 -14.14 14.71
N ASN A 226 23.54 -15.38 14.36
CA ASN A 226 23.10 -16.41 15.30
C ASN A 226 23.98 -17.67 15.27
N ASN A 227 25.13 -17.65 14.60
CA ASN A 227 26.04 -18.81 14.43
C ASN A 227 25.33 -20.05 13.86
N GLY A 228 24.35 -19.86 13.00
CA GLY A 228 23.65 -20.93 12.31
C GLY A 228 24.58 -21.68 11.35
N SER A 229 24.22 -22.93 11.01
CA SER A 229 24.93 -23.69 9.96
C SER A 229 24.46 -23.21 8.56
N ALA A 230 25.41 -23.26 7.64
CA ALA A 230 25.11 -23.00 6.22
C ALA A 230 24.34 -24.19 5.60
#